data_ff69dfe36524b4586eb8e9bfe403bc59
#
_entry.id   ff69dfe36524b4586eb8e9bfe403bc59
#
_cell.length_a   1.000
_cell.length_b   1.000
_cell.length_c   1.000
_cell.angle_alpha   90.00
_cell.angle_beta   90.00
_cell.angle_gamma   90.00
#
_symmetry.space_group_name_H-M   'P 1'
#
loop_
_entity.id
_entity.type
_entity.pdbx_description
1 polymer ?
#
loop_
_entity_poly.entity_id
_entity_poly.type
_entity_poly.pdbx_seq_one_letter_code
_entity_poly.pdbx_strand_id
1 'polypeptide(L)'
;MAGETVITVIGNLTADPELRFTPSGAAVANFTVASTPRTFDRQSGEWKDGEALFLRCNIWRQAAENVAETLTRGARVIVQGRLRQRSFETREGEKRTVIEMEVDEVGPSLRYATAKVNKVSRSGGSDFGGGGGGGGFGGGGGGNGGGGRGSQGGGGYDDPWGSAPPAGSGPAADDEPPF
;
A
#
# COMPACT_ATOMS: atom_id res chain seq x y z
N MET A 1 0.41 9.53 20.40
CA MET A 1 -0.76 9.74 21.29
C MET A 1 -1.20 8.40 21.80
N ALA A 2 -1.25 8.22 23.11
CA ALA A 2 -1.73 7.00 23.73
C ALA A 2 -3.26 7.01 23.79
N GLY A 3 -3.92 5.88 23.51
CA GLY A 3 -5.36 5.71 23.67
C GLY A 3 -6.19 5.71 22.38
N GLU A 4 -5.58 5.70 21.21
CA GLU A 4 -6.32 5.52 19.95
C GLU A 4 -6.68 4.05 19.74
N THR A 5 -7.92 3.79 19.31
CA THR A 5 -8.36 2.43 18.99
C THR A 5 -7.95 2.09 17.56
N VAL A 6 -6.86 1.35 17.42
CA VAL A 6 -6.35 0.87 16.13
C VAL A 6 -6.94 -0.50 15.84
N ILE A 7 -7.51 -0.67 14.65
CA ILE A 7 -8.04 -1.95 14.19
C ILE A 7 -7.57 -2.28 12.77
N THR A 8 -7.62 -3.56 12.44
CA THR A 8 -7.41 -4.06 11.07
C THR A 8 -8.68 -4.76 10.60
N VAL A 9 -9.17 -4.38 9.44
CA VAL A 9 -10.38 -4.95 8.83
C VAL A 9 -10.06 -5.50 7.46
N ILE A 10 -10.57 -6.69 7.17
CA ILE A 10 -10.48 -7.31 5.84
C ILE A 10 -11.88 -7.41 5.28
N GLY A 11 -12.08 -6.90 4.07
CA GLY A 11 -13.38 -6.92 3.43
C GLY A 11 -13.31 -6.50 1.97
N ASN A 12 -14.45 -6.24 1.38
CA ASN A 12 -14.56 -5.83 -0.02
C ASN A 12 -15.10 -4.41 -0.12
N LEU A 13 -14.59 -3.65 -1.08
CA LEU A 13 -15.10 -2.32 -1.39
C LEU A 13 -16.53 -2.40 -1.95
N THR A 14 -17.43 -1.60 -1.40
CA THR A 14 -18.85 -1.56 -1.84
C THR A 14 -19.05 -0.72 -3.08
N ALA A 15 -18.15 0.26 -3.30
CA ALA A 15 -18.13 1.17 -4.44
C ALA A 15 -16.69 1.58 -4.72
N ASP A 16 -16.46 2.25 -5.85
CA ASP A 16 -15.16 2.86 -6.15
C ASP A 16 -14.82 3.92 -5.09
N PRO A 17 -13.53 4.06 -4.69
CA PRO A 17 -13.11 5.12 -3.80
C PRO A 17 -13.38 6.51 -4.39
N GLU A 18 -13.98 7.38 -3.61
CA GLU A 18 -14.28 8.74 -4.02
C GLU A 18 -13.15 9.68 -3.59
N LEU A 19 -12.37 10.15 -4.57
CA LEU A 19 -11.31 11.12 -4.34
C LEU A 19 -11.89 12.53 -4.34
N ARG A 20 -11.56 13.30 -3.32
CA ARG A 20 -11.91 14.72 -3.19
C ARG A 20 -10.70 15.52 -2.74
N PHE A 21 -10.73 16.82 -3.00
CA PHE A 21 -9.73 17.75 -2.51
C PHE A 21 -10.39 18.74 -1.54
N THR A 22 -9.73 18.95 -0.42
CA THR A 22 -10.16 19.97 0.53
C THR A 22 -9.87 21.38 -0.01
N PRO A 23 -10.48 22.45 0.54
CA PRO A 23 -10.16 23.82 0.17
C PRO A 23 -8.68 24.17 0.34
N SER A 24 -7.97 23.48 1.23
CA SER A 24 -6.52 23.61 1.43
C SER A 24 -5.69 22.81 0.41
N GLY A 25 -6.33 22.08 -0.53
CA GLY A 25 -5.66 21.29 -1.56
C GLY A 25 -5.23 19.89 -1.11
N ALA A 26 -5.59 19.44 0.09
CA ALA A 26 -5.27 18.10 0.55
C ALA A 26 -6.22 17.07 -0.09
N ALA A 27 -5.66 16.01 -0.67
CA ALA A 27 -6.43 14.89 -1.19
C ALA A 27 -7.00 14.03 -0.05
N VAL A 28 -8.24 13.60 -0.19
CA VAL A 28 -8.90 12.62 0.67
C VAL A 28 -9.69 11.64 -0.19
N ALA A 29 -9.52 10.35 0.03
CA ALA A 29 -10.35 9.32 -0.59
C ALA A 29 -11.27 8.70 0.46
N ASN A 30 -12.56 8.64 0.12
CA ASN A 30 -13.58 8.02 0.95
C ASN A 30 -14.05 6.73 0.30
N PHE A 31 -14.14 5.67 1.08
CA PHE A 31 -14.63 4.38 0.62
C PHE A 31 -15.27 3.60 1.76
N THR A 32 -16.07 2.60 1.43
CA THR A 32 -16.71 1.73 2.41
C THR A 32 -16.26 0.29 2.21
N VAL A 33 -15.84 -0.35 3.30
CA VAL A 33 -15.45 -1.75 3.33
C VAL A 33 -16.57 -2.56 3.96
N ALA A 34 -17.05 -3.58 3.24
CA ALA A 34 -17.96 -4.59 3.74
C ALA A 34 -17.17 -5.80 4.22
N SER A 35 -17.22 -6.07 5.51
CA SER A 35 -16.62 -7.26 6.12
C SER A 35 -17.73 -8.21 6.55
N THR A 36 -17.83 -9.37 5.89
CA THR A 36 -18.86 -10.37 6.16
C THR A 36 -18.21 -11.57 6.83
N PRO A 37 -18.51 -11.84 8.12
CA PRO A 37 -18.03 -13.05 8.78
C PRO A 37 -18.73 -14.27 8.19
N ARG A 38 -18.02 -15.39 8.05
CA ARG A 38 -18.59 -16.67 7.64
C ARG A 38 -18.47 -17.65 8.78
N THR A 39 -19.58 -18.32 9.08
CA THR A 39 -19.65 -19.34 10.11
C THR A 39 -20.02 -20.68 9.49
N PHE A 40 -19.32 -21.73 9.87
CA PHE A 40 -19.66 -23.07 9.42
C PHE A 40 -20.82 -23.62 10.26
N ASP A 41 -21.93 -23.91 9.61
CA ASP A 41 -23.08 -24.56 10.24
C ASP A 41 -22.87 -26.08 10.22
N ARG A 42 -22.62 -26.65 11.39
CA ARG A 42 -22.41 -28.09 11.55
C ARG A 42 -23.63 -28.94 11.29
N GLN A 43 -24.85 -28.36 11.37
CA GLN A 43 -26.09 -29.10 11.10
C GLN A 43 -26.36 -29.25 9.61
N SER A 44 -26.13 -28.20 8.84
CA SER A 44 -26.32 -28.23 7.38
C SER A 44 -25.05 -28.63 6.63
N GLY A 45 -23.86 -28.59 7.25
CA GLY A 45 -22.58 -28.84 6.61
C GLY A 45 -22.16 -27.71 5.67
N GLU A 46 -22.75 -26.53 5.78
CA GLU A 46 -22.55 -25.41 4.87
C GLU A 46 -21.96 -24.17 5.58
N TRP A 47 -21.23 -23.37 4.82
CA TRP A 47 -20.79 -22.05 5.25
C TRP A 47 -21.90 -21.03 5.08
N LYS A 48 -22.32 -20.40 6.17
CA LYS A 48 -23.31 -19.31 6.17
C LYS A 48 -22.63 -17.98 6.35
N ASP A 49 -23.08 -17.00 5.58
CA ASP A 49 -22.64 -15.63 5.74
C ASP A 49 -23.38 -15.00 6.93
N GLY A 50 -22.65 -14.36 7.81
CA GLY A 50 -23.19 -13.60 8.92
C GLY A 50 -23.58 -12.17 8.50
N GLU A 51 -23.92 -11.36 9.46
CA GLU A 51 -24.24 -9.95 9.23
C GLU A 51 -23.00 -9.18 8.77
N ALA A 52 -23.12 -8.45 7.67
CA ALA A 52 -22.04 -7.67 7.12
C ALA A 52 -21.81 -6.37 7.92
N LEU A 53 -20.59 -6.14 8.33
CA LEU A 53 -20.14 -4.87 8.87
C LEU A 53 -19.76 -3.93 7.72
N PHE A 54 -20.43 -2.78 7.63
CA PHE A 54 -20.08 -1.71 6.69
C PHE A 54 -19.31 -0.62 7.43
N LEU A 55 -18.01 -0.50 7.13
CA LEU A 55 -17.14 0.47 7.77
C LEU A 55 -16.76 1.56 6.76
N ARG A 56 -17.10 2.80 7.09
CA ARG A 56 -16.66 3.98 6.33
C ARG A 56 -15.21 4.28 6.65
N CYS A 57 -14.41 4.44 5.61
CA CYS A 57 -12.99 4.67 5.67
C CYS A 57 -12.63 5.96 4.94
N ASN A 58 -11.68 6.70 5.48
CA ASN A 58 -11.06 7.83 4.81
C ASN A 58 -9.54 7.72 4.90
N ILE A 59 -8.86 8.07 3.81
CA ILE A 59 -7.41 8.10 3.73
C ILE A 59 -6.98 9.42 3.09
N TRP A 60 -5.81 9.95 3.49
CA TRP A 60 -5.41 11.30 3.17
C TRP A 60 -4.15 11.38 2.32
N ARG A 61 -3.97 12.53 1.64
CA ARG A 61 -2.76 12.91 0.91
C ARG A 61 -2.45 11.96 -0.26
N GLN A 62 -1.17 11.67 -0.50
CA GLN A 62 -0.73 10.83 -1.61
C GLN A 62 -1.36 9.44 -1.60
N ALA A 63 -1.57 8.86 -0.43
CA ALA A 63 -2.22 7.56 -0.32
C ALA A 63 -3.68 7.59 -0.80
N ALA A 64 -4.38 8.72 -0.67
CA ALA A 64 -5.73 8.89 -1.20
C ALA A 64 -5.76 8.80 -2.74
N GLU A 65 -4.82 9.47 -3.40
CA GLU A 65 -4.69 9.43 -4.85
C GLU A 65 -4.34 8.01 -5.33
N ASN A 66 -3.40 7.36 -4.67
CA ASN A 66 -2.99 5.99 -4.98
C ASN A 66 -4.16 5.00 -4.83
N VAL A 67 -4.96 5.13 -3.78
CA VAL A 67 -6.14 4.30 -3.54
C VAL A 67 -7.18 4.50 -4.63
N ALA A 68 -7.47 5.73 -5.00
CA ALA A 68 -8.45 6.05 -6.05
C ALA A 68 -8.02 5.53 -7.42
N GLU A 69 -6.72 5.51 -7.71
CA GLU A 69 -6.17 4.97 -8.95
C GLU A 69 -6.16 3.44 -8.97
N THR A 70 -5.91 2.80 -7.82
CA THR A 70 -5.61 1.37 -7.74
C THR A 70 -6.82 0.51 -7.45
N LEU A 71 -7.71 0.96 -6.55
CA LEU A 71 -8.79 0.15 -6.00
C LEU A 71 -10.12 0.48 -6.66
N THR A 72 -10.91 -0.57 -6.92
CA THR A 72 -12.24 -0.46 -7.51
C THR A 72 -13.27 -1.22 -6.69
N ARG A 73 -14.54 -1.00 -6.98
CA ARG A 73 -15.66 -1.73 -6.38
C ARG A 73 -15.41 -3.25 -6.44
N GLY A 74 -15.67 -3.91 -5.33
CA GLY A 74 -15.51 -5.37 -5.20
C GLY A 74 -14.09 -5.81 -4.87
N ALA A 75 -13.07 -4.93 -4.96
CA ALA A 75 -11.72 -5.26 -4.57
C ALA A 75 -11.67 -5.68 -3.08
N ARG A 76 -11.04 -6.84 -2.82
CA ARG A 76 -10.76 -7.29 -1.46
C ARG A 76 -9.54 -6.58 -0.93
N VAL A 77 -9.68 -5.95 0.22
CA VAL A 77 -8.63 -5.12 0.82
C VAL A 77 -8.37 -5.51 2.28
N ILE A 78 -7.16 -5.22 2.73
CA ILE A 78 -6.74 -5.21 4.12
C ILE A 78 -6.56 -3.74 4.48
N VAL A 79 -7.26 -3.27 5.49
CA VAL A 79 -7.25 -1.87 5.92
C VAL A 79 -6.90 -1.82 7.39
N GLN A 80 -5.92 -1.02 7.74
CA GLN A 80 -5.55 -0.70 9.11
C GLN A 80 -5.71 0.79 9.36
N GLY A 81 -6.21 1.14 10.53
CA GLY A 81 -6.41 2.54 10.88
C GLY A 81 -7.04 2.71 12.26
N ARG A 82 -7.35 3.94 12.57
CA ARG A 82 -7.88 4.38 13.85
C ARG A 82 -9.37 4.62 13.77
N LEU A 83 -10.13 4.03 14.67
CA LEU A 83 -11.56 4.34 14.79
C LEU A 83 -11.75 5.75 15.32
N ARG A 84 -12.62 6.49 14.66
CA ARG A 84 -13.06 7.83 15.02
C ARG A 84 -14.56 7.84 15.15
N GLN A 85 -15.02 8.31 16.30
CA GLN A 85 -16.44 8.57 16.53
C GLN A 85 -16.72 10.05 16.28
N ARG A 86 -17.69 10.32 15.43
CA ARG A 86 -18.19 11.68 15.17
C ARG A 86 -19.67 11.75 15.50
N SER A 87 -20.03 12.78 16.25
CA SER A 87 -21.45 13.08 16.53
C SER A 87 -21.79 14.39 15.82
N PHE A 88 -22.90 14.39 15.12
CA PHE A 88 -23.46 15.57 14.46
C PHE A 88 -24.96 15.61 14.67
N GLU A 89 -25.50 16.81 14.61
CA GLU A 89 -26.92 17.07 14.68
C GLU A 89 -27.48 17.16 13.27
N THR A 90 -28.56 16.40 12.99
CA THR A 90 -29.27 16.47 11.72
C THR A 90 -30.06 17.77 11.63
N ARG A 91 -30.52 18.13 10.45
CA ARG A 91 -31.40 19.30 10.25
C ARG A 91 -32.72 19.22 11.04
N GLU A 92 -33.08 18.03 11.47
CA GLU A 92 -34.27 17.73 12.28
C GLU A 92 -33.99 17.77 13.78
N GLY A 93 -32.76 18.13 14.20
CA GLY A 93 -32.35 18.22 15.60
C GLY A 93 -31.98 16.90 16.25
N GLU A 94 -31.89 15.80 15.48
CA GLU A 94 -31.45 14.50 16.01
C GLU A 94 -29.93 14.42 16.09
N LYS A 95 -29.42 14.00 17.23
CA LYS A 95 -27.99 13.68 17.38
C LYS A 95 -27.72 12.29 16.79
N ARG A 96 -26.89 12.24 15.76
CA ARG A 96 -26.40 10.99 15.17
C ARG A 96 -24.93 10.80 15.44
N THR A 97 -24.59 9.59 15.83
CA THR A 97 -23.21 9.18 16.03
C THR A 97 -22.81 8.20 14.92
N VAL A 98 -21.72 8.50 14.24
CA VAL A 98 -21.13 7.60 13.24
C VAL A 98 -19.72 7.22 13.66
N ILE A 99 -19.38 5.97 13.39
CA ILE A 99 -18.03 5.45 13.57
C ILE A 99 -17.41 5.33 12.18
N GLU A 100 -16.26 5.93 12.03
CA GLU A 100 -15.47 5.94 10.80
C GLU A 100 -14.04 5.47 11.10
N MET A 101 -13.34 4.99 10.09
CA MET A 101 -11.92 4.64 10.22
C MET A 101 -11.09 5.67 9.49
N GLU A 102 -10.18 6.32 10.22
CA GLU A 102 -9.08 7.07 9.63
C GLU A 102 -7.96 6.09 9.31
N VAL A 103 -7.74 5.87 8.02
CA VAL A 103 -6.87 4.81 7.52
C VAL A 103 -5.42 5.24 7.56
N ASP A 104 -4.57 4.42 8.15
CA ASP A 104 -3.13 4.57 8.13
C ASP A 104 -2.50 3.74 7.00
N GLU A 105 -2.98 2.48 6.79
CA GLU A 105 -2.48 1.56 5.77
C GLU A 105 -3.63 0.85 5.06
N VAL A 106 -3.52 0.70 3.74
CA VAL A 106 -4.46 -0.08 2.93
C VAL A 106 -3.75 -0.73 1.76
N GLY A 107 -4.16 -1.94 1.43
CA GLY A 107 -3.66 -2.66 0.28
C GLY A 107 -4.63 -3.72 -0.22
N PRO A 108 -4.48 -4.17 -1.48
CA PRO A 108 -5.26 -5.28 -1.99
C PRO A 108 -4.88 -6.57 -1.28
N SER A 109 -5.88 -7.39 -0.97
CA SER A 109 -5.66 -8.75 -0.48
C SER A 109 -5.30 -9.67 -1.65
N LEU A 110 -4.16 -10.35 -1.56
CA LEU A 110 -3.70 -11.29 -2.59
C LEU A 110 -4.27 -12.70 -2.44
N ARG A 111 -5.21 -12.91 -1.53
CA ARG A 111 -5.79 -14.25 -1.30
C ARG A 111 -6.46 -14.83 -2.54
N TYR A 112 -7.09 -13.98 -3.35
CA TYR A 112 -7.83 -14.40 -4.55
C TYR A 112 -7.47 -13.58 -5.78
N ALA A 113 -6.40 -12.79 -5.72
CA ALA A 113 -5.97 -11.89 -6.78
C ALA A 113 -4.46 -11.72 -6.77
N THR A 114 -3.92 -11.26 -7.89
CA THR A 114 -2.53 -10.80 -8.01
C THR A 114 -2.51 -9.28 -8.17
N ALA A 115 -1.42 -8.63 -7.76
CA ALA A 115 -1.23 -7.21 -7.95
C ALA A 115 0.21 -6.91 -8.37
N LYS A 116 0.39 -5.90 -9.21
CA LYS A 116 1.70 -5.33 -9.52
C LYS A 116 1.87 -4.03 -8.73
N VAL A 117 3.01 -3.90 -8.06
CA VAL A 117 3.32 -2.70 -7.29
C VAL A 117 4.22 -1.80 -8.12
N ASN A 118 3.73 -0.60 -8.40
CA ASN A 118 4.52 0.48 -9.03
C ASN A 118 4.92 1.47 -7.94
N LYS A 119 6.22 1.69 -7.77
CA LYS A 119 6.70 2.69 -6.81
C LYS A 119 6.40 4.08 -7.34
N VAL A 120 5.73 4.89 -6.54
CA VAL A 120 5.55 6.31 -6.81
C VAL A 120 6.79 7.03 -6.26
N SER A 121 7.58 7.64 -7.15
CA SER A 121 8.69 8.50 -6.72
C SER A 121 8.11 9.74 -6.06
N ARG A 122 8.57 10.06 -4.87
CA ARG A 122 8.30 11.35 -4.24
C ARG A 122 8.95 12.45 -5.09
N SER A 123 8.24 13.00 -6.04
CA SER A 123 8.61 14.24 -6.70
C SER A 123 8.27 15.41 -5.76
N GLY A 124 9.14 15.67 -4.82
CA GLY A 124 8.90 16.75 -3.86
C GLY A 124 10.11 16.95 -2.97
N GLY A 125 11.11 17.63 -3.47
CA GLY A 125 12.13 18.13 -2.58
C GLY A 125 13.54 18.06 -3.16
N SER A 126 13.99 19.20 -3.62
CA SER A 126 15.35 19.64 -3.90
C SER A 126 15.71 19.70 -5.38
N ASP A 127 15.05 20.59 -6.09
CA ASP A 127 15.76 21.39 -7.07
C ASP A 127 16.44 22.56 -6.32
N PHE A 128 17.51 22.26 -5.63
CA PHE A 128 18.56 23.20 -5.25
C PHE A 128 19.80 22.84 -6.07
N GLY A 129 19.66 22.88 -7.40
CA GLY A 129 20.78 22.87 -8.32
C GLY A 129 21.26 24.28 -8.49
N GLY A 130 22.23 24.65 -7.71
CA GLY A 130 22.95 25.89 -7.86
C GLY A 130 23.51 26.05 -9.25
N GLY A 131 23.03 27.07 -9.94
CA GLY A 131 23.73 27.67 -11.03
C GLY A 131 25.06 28.20 -10.56
N GLY A 132 26.11 27.73 -11.16
CA GLY A 132 27.46 28.23 -11.03
C GLY A 132 28.04 28.28 -12.42
N GLY A 133 27.96 29.44 -13.04
CA GLY A 133 28.56 29.73 -14.31
C GLY A 133 30.07 29.82 -14.23
N GLY A 134 30.71 29.81 -15.37
CA GLY A 134 31.95 30.52 -15.51
C GLY A 134 33.10 29.72 -16.10
N GLY A 135 33.34 29.98 -17.37
CA GLY A 135 34.68 30.33 -17.84
C GLY A 135 35.63 29.18 -18.15
N GLY A 136 35.82 28.81 -19.36
CA GLY A 136 36.72 29.37 -20.29
C GLY A 136 38.14 28.79 -20.25
N PHE A 137 38.63 28.55 -21.47
CA PHE A 137 40.05 28.30 -21.88
C PHE A 137 40.60 26.90 -21.60
N GLY A 138 40.91 26.06 -22.59
CA GLY A 138 41.86 26.32 -23.70
C GLY A 138 42.96 25.30 -23.62
N GLY A 139 43.22 24.59 -24.68
CA GLY A 139 44.58 24.16 -24.98
C GLY A 139 44.94 22.70 -24.81
N GLY A 140 44.93 21.95 -25.89
CA GLY A 140 46.14 21.37 -26.43
C GLY A 140 46.69 20.06 -25.88
N GLY A 141 46.77 19.09 -26.78
CA GLY A 141 47.96 18.29 -26.85
C GLY A 141 47.94 16.83 -26.35
N GLY A 142 47.74 15.92 -27.28
CA GLY A 142 48.72 14.90 -27.59
C GLY A 142 49.06 13.79 -26.59
N GLY A 143 48.96 12.54 -27.06
CA GLY A 143 49.97 11.55 -26.68
C GLY A 143 49.46 10.27 -25.99
N ASN A 144 49.08 9.30 -26.79
CA ASN A 144 49.71 7.96 -26.83
C ASN A 144 49.98 7.17 -25.52
N GLY A 145 49.51 5.94 -25.45
CA GLY A 145 50.27 4.86 -24.85
C GLY A 145 49.71 4.11 -23.70
N GLY A 146 49.25 2.88 -23.97
CA GLY A 146 49.75 1.74 -23.23
C GLY A 146 49.13 1.32 -21.94
N GLY A 147 48.44 0.21 -21.99
CA GLY A 147 48.70 -0.95 -21.17
C GLY A 147 48.53 -0.86 -19.67
N GLY A 148 47.72 -1.76 -19.10
CA GLY A 148 47.99 -2.12 -17.74
C GLY A 148 46.74 -2.57 -16.97
N ARG A 149 46.62 -3.84 -16.86
CA ARG A 149 45.94 -4.67 -15.87
C ARG A 149 45.90 -4.10 -14.45
N GLY A 150 44.85 -4.49 -13.75
CA GLY A 150 44.82 -4.51 -12.26
C GLY A 150 43.44 -4.12 -11.76
N SER A 151 42.62 -5.00 -11.54
CA SER A 151 42.18 -5.71 -10.34
C SER A 151 41.77 -4.83 -9.16
N GLN A 152 40.55 -5.08 -8.74
CA GLN A 152 40.15 -5.27 -7.35
C GLN A 152 39.61 -4.08 -6.58
N GLY A 153 38.40 -4.27 -6.04
CA GLY A 153 37.96 -3.69 -4.79
C GLY A 153 36.64 -2.91 -4.88
N GLY A 154 35.54 -3.58 -4.98
CA GLY A 154 34.24 -2.98 -4.69
C GLY A 154 33.57 -3.82 -3.63
N GLY A 155 33.44 -3.29 -2.42
CA GLY A 155 32.74 -3.90 -1.30
C GLY A 155 31.28 -4.20 -1.65
N GLY A 156 30.98 -5.47 -1.80
CA GLY A 156 29.61 -5.94 -1.82
C GLY A 156 29.06 -5.81 -0.42
N TYR A 157 27.97 -5.08 -0.30
CA TYR A 157 27.11 -5.22 0.86
C TYR A 157 26.52 -6.63 0.78
N ASP A 158 26.80 -7.46 1.78
CA ASP A 158 26.21 -8.77 1.95
C ASP A 158 24.68 -8.59 2.09
N ASP A 159 23.98 -8.88 1.01
CA ASP A 159 22.53 -9.02 1.02
C ASP A 159 22.20 -10.43 1.54
N PRO A 160 21.67 -10.58 2.78
CA PRO A 160 21.37 -11.89 3.35
C PRO A 160 20.27 -12.65 2.60
N TRP A 161 19.61 -12.03 1.62
CA TRP A 161 18.54 -12.61 0.80
C TRP A 161 19.00 -13.01 -0.62
N GLY A 162 20.25 -12.70 -0.98
CA GLY A 162 20.79 -12.92 -2.32
C GLY A 162 21.23 -14.36 -2.63
N SER A 163 21.18 -15.28 -1.68
CA SER A 163 21.69 -16.66 -1.84
C SER A 163 20.60 -17.74 -1.90
N ALA A 164 19.33 -17.39 -2.15
CA ALA A 164 18.31 -18.38 -2.39
C ALA A 164 18.42 -18.90 -3.84
N PRO A 165 18.61 -20.22 -4.06
CA PRO A 165 18.58 -20.78 -5.41
C PRO A 165 17.20 -20.63 -6.05
N PRO A 166 17.12 -20.45 -7.40
CA PRO A 166 15.84 -20.33 -8.07
C PRO A 166 15.01 -21.60 -7.86
N ALA A 167 13.76 -21.41 -7.45
CA ALA A 167 12.80 -22.50 -7.31
C ALA A 167 12.50 -23.10 -8.71
N GLY A 168 13.03 -24.27 -8.97
CA GLY A 168 12.72 -24.97 -10.21
C GLY A 168 13.79 -25.90 -10.72
N SER A 169 14.30 -26.83 -9.91
CA SER A 169 14.86 -28.11 -10.39
C SER A 169 15.22 -29.02 -9.22
N GLY A 170 14.25 -29.74 -8.72
CA GLY A 170 14.42 -30.86 -7.82
C GLY A 170 13.39 -31.92 -8.14
N PRO A 171 13.75 -33.22 -8.14
CA PRO A 171 12.80 -34.28 -8.47
C PRO A 171 11.72 -34.37 -7.39
N ALA A 172 10.52 -34.65 -7.84
CA ALA A 172 9.38 -34.97 -7.00
C ALA A 172 9.74 -36.06 -5.99
N ALA A 173 9.70 -35.71 -4.71
CA ALA A 173 9.62 -36.69 -3.66
C ALA A 173 8.18 -36.68 -3.13
N ASP A 174 7.51 -37.81 -3.35
CA ASP A 174 6.27 -38.16 -2.69
C ASP A 174 6.53 -38.17 -1.17
N ASP A 175 5.98 -37.19 -0.47
CA ASP A 175 5.81 -37.26 0.97
C ASP A 175 4.41 -36.73 1.30
N GLU A 176 3.47 -37.67 1.27
CA GLU A 176 2.14 -37.51 1.84
C GLU A 176 2.26 -37.52 3.36
N PRO A 177 1.87 -36.50 4.09
CA PRO A 177 1.84 -36.56 5.54
C PRO A 177 0.67 -37.46 5.99
N PRO A 178 0.89 -38.32 6.99
CA PRO A 178 -0.16 -39.18 7.52
C PRO A 178 -1.04 -38.39 8.49
N PHE A 179 -2.23 -37.98 8.02
CA PHE A 179 -3.48 -37.80 8.81
C PHE A 179 -4.68 -37.65 7.90
#